data_d8b882ac168bba1444481cf06fe15d3b
#
_entry.id   d8b882ac168bba1444481cf06fe15d3b
#
_cell.length_a   1.000
_cell.length_b   1.000
_cell.length_c   1.000
_cell.angle_alpha   90.00
_cell.angle_beta   90.00
_cell.angle_gamma   90.00
#
_symmetry.space_group_name_H-M   'P 1'
#
loop_
_entity.id
_entity.type
_entity.pdbx_description
1 polymer ?
#
loop_
_entity_poly.entity_id
_entity_poly.type
_entity_poly.pdbx_seq_one_letter_code
_entity_poly.pdbx_strand_id
1 'polypeptide(L)'
;MKNLLFITSIFLSLNSYAQTFQLSDKSEVSIITCGPGNDELYEAFGHSALRIVDPVQGIDVVYNYGMFDLEGPNFYLNFVRGDMLYKLGRYPFNNFLYGYKLDERWVKEQILNLNQEEKQHFFHYLEDNVIPENASYLYDPYFNNCSSILRDLIKKVLVFEGVTKNKNTLRQLMSEEIPWNTWGSFGIHIALGNKLDKEATYEQYMYLPDHLYNSLHEAQISKNGTKAPLVKNERTILNFDEKKQKISFFNPFLIFTLFLLITGFITYKNYKNNTRSKWFDFILFFITGLIGTLIVFLWFFTNHSTAPNNFNFLWAFAPNLVVSFYMLKNKVPHWINTYTFILLVFLLILIIVWILKIQVFSIAVLPILILLAVRYFYLYKINRN
;
A
#
# COMPACT_ATOMS: atom_id res chain seq x y z
N MET A 1 -45.70 29.99 45.64
CA MET A 1 -46.06 28.73 44.97
C MET A 1 -45.74 28.70 43.46
N LYS A 2 -46.03 29.74 42.67
CA LYS A 2 -45.69 29.74 41.22
C LYS A 2 -44.19 29.60 40.91
N ASN A 3 -43.30 30.22 41.71
CA ASN A 3 -41.84 30.16 41.50
C ASN A 3 -41.26 28.79 41.92
N LEU A 4 -41.92 28.06 42.83
CA LEU A 4 -41.45 26.74 43.26
C LEU A 4 -41.78 25.67 42.19
N LEU A 5 -42.91 25.82 41.49
CA LEU A 5 -43.34 24.96 40.38
C LEU A 5 -42.44 25.16 39.15
N PHE A 6 -41.91 26.37 38.90
CA PHE A 6 -41.01 26.67 37.81
C PHE A 6 -39.61 26.08 38.04
N ILE A 7 -39.10 26.12 39.27
CA ILE A 7 -37.83 25.52 39.66
C ILE A 7 -37.91 24.00 39.59
N THR A 8 -39.01 23.38 39.98
CA THR A 8 -39.21 21.92 39.91
C THR A 8 -39.30 21.42 38.47
N SER A 9 -39.93 22.19 37.55
CA SER A 9 -39.98 21.84 36.12
C SER A 9 -38.61 21.96 35.43
N ILE A 10 -37.76 22.91 35.85
CA ILE A 10 -36.37 23.03 35.35
C ILE A 10 -35.49 21.85 35.82
N PHE A 11 -35.65 21.40 37.09
CA PHE A 11 -34.94 20.23 37.60
C PHE A 11 -35.39 18.91 36.97
N LEU A 12 -36.65 18.78 36.56
CA LEU A 12 -37.14 17.59 35.85
C LEU A 12 -36.71 17.55 34.38
N SER A 13 -36.45 18.69 33.74
CA SER A 13 -35.95 18.76 32.37
C SER A 13 -34.44 18.49 32.24
N LEU A 14 -33.68 18.55 33.35
CA LEU A 14 -32.22 18.29 33.35
C LEU A 14 -31.90 16.77 33.49
N ASN A 15 -32.87 15.90 33.72
CA ASN A 15 -32.67 14.46 33.73
C ASN A 15 -33.07 13.75 32.44
N SER A 16 -33.05 14.43 31.30
CA SER A 16 -33.03 13.75 30.00
C SER A 16 -31.69 13.07 29.86
N TYR A 17 -31.51 11.90 30.47
CA TYR A 17 -30.46 10.98 30.06
C TYR A 17 -30.68 10.74 28.57
N ALA A 18 -29.74 11.18 27.75
CA ALA A 18 -29.70 10.75 26.38
C ALA A 18 -29.66 9.22 26.41
N GLN A 19 -30.77 8.61 26.05
CA GLN A 19 -30.89 7.14 26.04
C GLN A 19 -29.90 6.65 25.03
N THR A 20 -28.76 6.12 25.49
CA THR A 20 -27.72 5.58 24.59
C THR A 20 -28.39 4.50 23.75
N PHE A 21 -28.30 4.64 22.45
CA PHE A 21 -28.86 3.69 21.51
C PHE A 21 -28.33 2.29 21.80
N GLN A 22 -29.24 1.33 22.00
CA GLN A 22 -28.92 -0.05 22.37
C GLN A 22 -29.22 -0.99 21.19
N LEU A 23 -28.22 -1.76 20.76
CA LEU A 23 -28.44 -2.84 19.81
C LEU A 23 -29.28 -3.96 20.43
N SER A 24 -30.17 -4.57 19.64
CA SER A 24 -30.93 -5.74 20.06
C SER A 24 -30.05 -7.01 20.13
N ASP A 25 -30.58 -8.04 20.84
CA ASP A 25 -29.90 -9.36 20.90
C ASP A 25 -29.75 -10.03 19.53
N LYS A 26 -30.58 -9.63 18.55
CA LYS A 26 -30.52 -10.14 17.17
C LYS A 26 -29.49 -9.42 16.28
N SER A 27 -28.82 -8.43 16.85
CA SER A 27 -27.78 -7.72 16.09
C SER A 27 -26.60 -8.62 15.75
N GLU A 28 -25.97 -8.36 14.60
CA GLU A 28 -24.75 -9.01 14.14
C GLU A 28 -23.70 -7.94 13.82
N VAL A 29 -22.44 -8.21 14.16
CA VAL A 29 -21.27 -7.45 13.75
C VAL A 29 -20.44 -8.36 12.88
N SER A 30 -20.07 -7.91 11.69
CA SER A 30 -19.35 -8.74 10.72
C SER A 30 -18.26 -7.97 10.00
N ILE A 31 -17.25 -8.70 9.56
CA ILE A 31 -16.21 -8.19 8.65
C ILE A 31 -16.62 -8.56 7.23
N ILE A 32 -16.65 -7.55 6.38
CA ILE A 32 -16.85 -7.69 4.94
C ILE A 32 -15.49 -7.69 4.27
N THR A 33 -15.26 -8.68 3.39
CA THR A 33 -14.08 -8.76 2.54
C THR A 33 -14.53 -8.74 1.09
N CYS A 34 -13.95 -7.84 0.31
CA CYS A 34 -14.27 -7.64 -1.09
C CYS A 34 -13.08 -8.04 -1.95
N GLY A 35 -13.35 -8.77 -3.03
CA GLY A 35 -12.35 -9.24 -3.97
C GLY A 35 -11.62 -8.11 -4.70
N PRO A 36 -10.48 -8.43 -5.33
CA PRO A 36 -9.70 -7.45 -6.08
C PRO A 36 -10.45 -6.91 -7.30
N GLY A 37 -10.10 -5.68 -7.71
CA GLY A 37 -10.49 -5.04 -8.95
C GLY A 37 -9.30 -4.87 -9.89
N ASN A 38 -9.56 -4.45 -11.14
CA ASN A 38 -8.53 -4.31 -12.16
C ASN A 38 -8.48 -2.94 -12.82
N ASP A 39 -9.39 -2.04 -12.46
CA ASP A 39 -9.49 -0.73 -13.09
C ASP A 39 -8.45 0.23 -12.53
N GLU A 40 -8.23 0.18 -11.21
CA GLU A 40 -7.23 1.00 -10.52
C GLU A 40 -6.23 0.14 -9.76
N LEU A 41 -4.98 0.62 -9.64
CA LEU A 41 -3.89 -0.13 -8.99
C LEU A 41 -4.19 -0.50 -7.53
N TYR A 42 -4.87 0.38 -6.78
CA TYR A 42 -5.21 0.13 -5.38
C TYR A 42 -6.29 -0.94 -5.21
N GLU A 43 -7.12 -1.18 -6.24
CA GLU A 43 -8.16 -2.20 -6.20
C GLU A 43 -7.61 -3.63 -6.25
N ALA A 44 -6.39 -3.81 -6.79
CA ALA A 44 -5.74 -5.11 -6.86
C ALA A 44 -5.60 -5.78 -5.48
N PHE A 45 -5.58 -4.99 -4.42
CA PHE A 45 -5.43 -5.49 -3.04
C PHE A 45 -6.75 -5.92 -2.38
N GLY A 46 -7.89 -5.79 -3.05
CA GLY A 46 -9.19 -6.00 -2.43
C GLY A 46 -9.53 -4.91 -1.42
N HIS A 47 -10.51 -5.18 -0.54
CA HIS A 47 -10.94 -4.24 0.49
C HIS A 47 -11.56 -4.94 1.69
N SER A 48 -11.49 -4.30 2.88
CA SER A 48 -12.17 -4.75 4.10
C SER A 48 -13.01 -3.64 4.70
N ALA A 49 -14.20 -4.00 5.18
CA ALA A 49 -15.11 -3.08 5.88
C ALA A 49 -15.78 -3.80 7.06
N LEU A 50 -16.41 -3.05 7.97
CA LEU A 50 -17.18 -3.61 9.07
C LEU A 50 -18.66 -3.30 8.85
N ARG A 51 -19.53 -4.32 9.00
CA ARG A 51 -20.98 -4.19 8.88
C ARG A 51 -21.63 -4.44 10.23
N ILE A 52 -22.65 -3.65 10.55
CA ILE A 52 -23.55 -3.88 11.68
C ILE A 52 -24.97 -3.99 11.15
N VAL A 53 -25.61 -5.10 11.51
CA VAL A 53 -27.02 -5.38 11.20
C VAL A 53 -27.80 -5.52 12.50
N ASP A 54 -28.91 -4.82 12.62
CA ASP A 54 -29.90 -5.04 13.65
C ASP A 54 -31.30 -5.03 13.04
N PRO A 55 -31.89 -6.20 12.77
CA PRO A 55 -33.20 -6.29 12.12
C PRO A 55 -34.34 -5.77 12.98
N VAL A 56 -34.16 -5.69 14.30
CA VAL A 56 -35.21 -5.15 15.24
C VAL A 56 -35.22 -3.63 15.18
N GLN A 57 -34.03 -3.02 15.07
CA GLN A 57 -33.88 -1.56 15.03
C GLN A 57 -33.87 -1.03 13.58
N GLY A 58 -33.90 -1.91 12.57
CA GLY A 58 -33.87 -1.52 11.17
C GLY A 58 -32.52 -0.99 10.73
N ILE A 59 -31.41 -1.41 11.38
CA ILE A 59 -30.05 -1.01 11.05
C ILE A 59 -29.45 -2.06 10.11
N ASP A 60 -28.89 -1.59 8.99
CA ASP A 60 -28.01 -2.35 8.09
C ASP A 60 -27.01 -1.38 7.46
N VAL A 61 -25.88 -1.18 8.15
CA VAL A 61 -24.89 -0.18 7.80
C VAL A 61 -23.50 -0.76 7.71
N VAL A 62 -22.68 -0.16 6.85
CA VAL A 62 -21.24 -0.45 6.72
C VAL A 62 -20.44 0.74 7.22
N TYR A 63 -19.38 0.43 7.96
CA TYR A 63 -18.32 1.35 8.36
C TYR A 63 -17.10 1.05 7.51
N ASN A 64 -16.75 2.02 6.66
CA ASN A 64 -15.76 1.87 5.60
C ASN A 64 -14.56 2.79 5.85
N TYR A 65 -13.46 2.22 6.33
CA TYR A 65 -12.19 2.91 6.41
C TYR A 65 -11.52 2.97 5.04
N GLY A 66 -10.81 4.05 4.74
CA GLY A 66 -10.11 4.22 3.47
C GLY A 66 -10.82 5.17 2.49
N MET A 67 -11.84 5.91 2.95
CA MET A 67 -12.49 6.91 2.13
C MET A 67 -11.57 8.11 1.94
N PHE A 68 -11.34 8.51 0.69
CA PHE A 68 -10.54 9.67 0.31
C PHE A 68 -11.26 10.50 -0.75
N ASP A 69 -10.88 11.77 -0.83
CA ASP A 69 -11.46 12.73 -1.76
C ASP A 69 -10.37 13.20 -2.74
N LEU A 70 -10.43 12.70 -3.98
CA LEU A 70 -9.50 13.07 -5.05
C LEU A 70 -9.60 14.56 -5.46
N GLU A 71 -10.79 15.16 -5.28
CA GLU A 71 -11.05 16.55 -5.61
C GLU A 71 -10.76 17.49 -4.43
N GLY A 72 -10.44 16.90 -3.26
CA GLY A 72 -10.10 17.64 -2.05
C GLY A 72 -8.89 18.56 -2.21
N PRO A 73 -8.84 19.68 -1.49
CA PRO A 73 -7.74 20.64 -1.62
C PRO A 73 -6.41 19.99 -1.25
N ASN A 74 -5.42 20.18 -2.12
CA ASN A 74 -4.05 19.65 -1.96
C ASN A 74 -3.93 18.10 -1.91
N PHE A 75 -4.90 17.33 -2.38
CA PHE A 75 -4.86 15.86 -2.35
C PHE A 75 -3.53 15.32 -2.92
N TYR A 76 -3.15 15.72 -4.14
CA TYR A 76 -1.91 15.26 -4.77
C TYR A 76 -0.65 15.70 -4.01
N LEU A 77 -0.65 16.92 -3.43
CA LEU A 77 0.47 17.40 -2.64
C LEU A 77 0.63 16.60 -1.34
N ASN A 78 -0.47 16.33 -0.67
CA ASN A 78 -0.50 15.51 0.54
C ASN A 78 -0.10 14.05 0.23
N PHE A 79 -0.59 13.50 -0.89
CA PHE A 79 -0.18 12.18 -1.36
C PHE A 79 1.34 12.11 -1.58
N VAL A 80 1.93 13.09 -2.30
CA VAL A 80 3.38 13.15 -2.54
C VAL A 80 4.17 13.31 -1.24
N ARG A 81 3.63 14.01 -0.25
CA ARG A 81 4.25 14.18 1.07
C ARG A 81 4.13 12.96 1.98
N GLY A 82 3.23 12.04 1.68
CA GLY A 82 2.88 10.93 2.56
C GLY A 82 1.93 11.31 3.69
N ASP A 83 1.27 12.48 3.59
CA ASP A 83 0.28 12.99 4.54
C ASP A 83 -1.14 12.64 4.03
N MET A 84 -1.38 11.36 3.77
CA MET A 84 -2.65 10.87 3.20
C MET A 84 -3.74 10.86 4.27
N LEU A 85 -4.51 11.95 4.33
CA LEU A 85 -5.64 12.06 5.26
C LEU A 85 -6.88 11.38 4.66
N TYR A 86 -7.24 10.22 5.20
CA TYR A 86 -8.41 9.44 4.83
C TYR A 86 -9.47 9.50 5.93
N LYS A 87 -10.69 9.04 5.64
CA LYS A 87 -11.83 9.12 6.55
C LYS A 87 -12.53 7.77 6.69
N LEU A 88 -13.17 7.60 7.84
CA LEU A 88 -14.21 6.59 8.04
C LEU A 88 -15.51 7.10 7.43
N GLY A 89 -16.13 6.31 6.56
CA GLY A 89 -17.47 6.53 6.05
C GLY A 89 -18.48 5.57 6.67
N ARG A 90 -19.74 6.03 6.87
CA ARG A 90 -20.88 5.21 7.31
C ARG A 90 -22.03 5.41 6.33
N TYR A 91 -22.53 4.32 5.76
CA TYR A 91 -23.66 4.37 4.83
C TYR A 91 -24.42 3.03 4.79
N PRO A 92 -25.64 3.00 4.19
CA PRO A 92 -26.42 1.76 4.04
C PRO A 92 -25.61 0.69 3.29
N PHE A 93 -25.65 -0.54 3.77
CA PHE A 93 -24.91 -1.65 3.18
C PHE A 93 -25.28 -1.90 1.71
N ASN A 94 -26.53 -1.71 1.32
CA ASN A 94 -26.97 -1.86 -0.06
C ASN A 94 -26.24 -0.91 -1.03
N ASN A 95 -25.93 0.31 -0.57
CA ASN A 95 -25.18 1.28 -1.39
C ASN A 95 -23.73 0.84 -1.58
N PHE A 96 -23.12 0.31 -0.51
CA PHE A 96 -21.77 -0.27 -0.58
C PHE A 96 -21.73 -1.46 -1.55
N LEU A 97 -22.68 -2.39 -1.39
CA LEU A 97 -22.76 -3.62 -2.19
C LEU A 97 -23.00 -3.33 -3.68
N TYR A 98 -23.75 -2.27 -3.97
CA TYR A 98 -24.09 -1.90 -5.36
C TYR A 98 -22.83 -1.60 -6.20
N GLY A 99 -21.84 -0.91 -5.66
CA GLY A 99 -20.57 -0.67 -6.34
C GLY A 99 -19.87 -1.97 -6.72
N TYR A 100 -19.67 -2.87 -5.76
CA TYR A 100 -19.02 -4.17 -6.01
C TYR A 100 -19.80 -5.06 -7.00
N LYS A 101 -21.15 -4.95 -7.03
CA LYS A 101 -21.98 -5.64 -7.99
C LYS A 101 -21.77 -5.09 -9.41
N LEU A 102 -21.62 -3.78 -9.59
CA LEU A 102 -21.33 -3.16 -10.89
C LEU A 102 -19.95 -3.57 -11.41
N ASP A 103 -18.96 -3.64 -10.53
CA ASP A 103 -17.58 -3.99 -10.85
C ASP A 103 -17.39 -5.51 -11.02
N GLU A 104 -18.45 -6.30 -10.74
CA GLU A 104 -18.42 -7.77 -10.75
C GLU A 104 -17.31 -8.33 -9.84
N ARG A 105 -17.23 -7.80 -8.62
CA ARG A 105 -16.27 -8.22 -7.58
C ARG A 105 -16.99 -9.05 -6.52
N TRP A 106 -16.39 -10.15 -6.09
CA TRP A 106 -16.98 -10.97 -5.03
C TRP A 106 -16.96 -10.25 -3.69
N VAL A 107 -17.97 -10.56 -2.85
CA VAL A 107 -18.08 -10.02 -1.48
C VAL A 107 -18.41 -11.17 -0.54
N LYS A 108 -17.59 -11.35 0.50
CA LYS A 108 -17.74 -12.32 1.58
C LYS A 108 -17.95 -11.62 2.90
N GLU A 109 -18.66 -12.28 3.80
CA GLU A 109 -18.97 -11.78 5.13
C GLU A 109 -18.60 -12.80 6.20
N GLN A 110 -17.90 -12.36 7.23
CA GLN A 110 -17.57 -13.14 8.43
C GLN A 110 -18.26 -12.54 9.65
N ILE A 111 -19.27 -13.24 10.19
CA ILE A 111 -20.00 -12.83 11.38
C ILE A 111 -19.18 -13.17 12.60
N LEU A 112 -18.84 -12.16 13.41
CA LEU A 112 -18.04 -12.33 14.61
C LEU A 112 -18.84 -12.97 15.75
N ASN A 113 -18.18 -13.82 16.51
CA ASN A 113 -18.75 -14.51 17.66
C ASN A 113 -18.69 -13.62 18.92
N LEU A 114 -19.53 -12.57 18.96
CA LEU A 114 -19.57 -11.56 20.01
C LEU A 114 -20.74 -11.77 20.96
N ASN A 115 -20.54 -11.43 22.24
CA ASN A 115 -21.66 -11.24 23.20
C ASN A 115 -22.29 -9.85 23.00
N GLN A 116 -23.37 -9.55 23.71
CA GLN A 116 -24.13 -8.30 23.53
C GLN A 116 -23.34 -7.06 23.95
N GLU A 117 -22.55 -7.15 24.99
CA GLU A 117 -21.68 -6.05 25.45
C GLU A 117 -20.57 -5.75 24.44
N GLU A 118 -19.92 -6.78 23.88
CA GLU A 118 -18.91 -6.66 22.83
C GLU A 118 -19.50 -6.01 21.56
N LYS A 119 -20.70 -6.42 21.11
CA LYS A 119 -21.39 -5.79 19.97
C LYS A 119 -21.69 -4.30 20.23
N GLN A 120 -22.19 -3.99 21.43
CA GLN A 120 -22.49 -2.62 21.82
C GLN A 120 -21.20 -1.75 21.86
N HIS A 121 -20.09 -2.32 22.32
CA HIS A 121 -18.81 -1.65 22.32
C HIS A 121 -18.34 -1.31 20.89
N PHE A 122 -18.42 -2.26 19.94
CA PHE A 122 -18.14 -2.00 18.53
C PHE A 122 -19.01 -0.88 17.98
N PHE A 123 -20.30 -0.92 18.23
CA PHE A 123 -21.26 0.07 17.75
C PHE A 123 -20.92 1.47 18.27
N HIS A 124 -20.75 1.63 19.58
CA HIS A 124 -20.41 2.92 20.17
C HIS A 124 -19.08 3.47 19.64
N TYR A 125 -18.05 2.62 19.61
CA TYR A 125 -16.74 3.04 19.09
C TYR A 125 -16.84 3.54 17.65
N LEU A 126 -17.59 2.87 16.79
CA LEU A 126 -17.74 3.24 15.38
C LEU A 126 -18.61 4.49 15.19
N GLU A 127 -19.69 4.62 15.94
CA GLU A 127 -20.54 5.83 15.91
C GLU A 127 -19.76 7.06 16.41
N ASP A 128 -18.94 6.93 17.45
CA ASP A 128 -18.06 7.99 17.92
C ASP A 128 -16.95 8.31 16.91
N ASN A 129 -16.46 7.29 16.18
CA ASN A 129 -15.36 7.45 15.23
C ASN A 129 -15.82 8.03 13.89
N VAL A 130 -17.11 7.91 13.55
CA VAL A 130 -17.64 8.42 12.27
C VAL A 130 -18.02 9.91 12.33
N ILE A 131 -18.11 10.51 13.52
CA ILE A 131 -18.36 11.95 13.62
C ILE A 131 -17.21 12.74 12.99
N PRO A 132 -17.50 13.88 12.32
CA PRO A 132 -16.53 14.60 11.50
C PRO A 132 -15.20 14.91 12.19
N GLU A 133 -15.24 15.20 13.48
CA GLU A 133 -14.07 15.53 14.32
C GLU A 133 -13.12 14.34 14.51
N ASN A 134 -13.64 13.09 14.48
CA ASN A 134 -12.90 11.87 14.76
C ASN A 134 -12.66 11.01 13.50
N ALA A 135 -13.43 11.26 12.43
CA ALA A 135 -13.44 10.37 11.26
C ALA A 135 -12.13 10.34 10.47
N SER A 136 -11.31 11.38 10.57
CA SER A 136 -10.09 11.53 9.78
C SER A 136 -8.89 10.85 10.44
N TYR A 137 -8.08 10.16 9.63
CA TYR A 137 -6.85 9.50 10.09
C TYR A 137 -5.78 9.51 8.99
N LEU A 138 -4.49 9.39 9.39
CA LEU A 138 -3.39 9.25 8.45
C LEU A 138 -3.35 7.81 7.94
N TYR A 139 -3.57 7.65 6.65
CA TYR A 139 -3.54 6.36 5.97
C TYR A 139 -2.10 5.92 5.68
N ASP A 140 -1.81 4.67 5.95
CA ASP A 140 -0.57 4.01 5.52
C ASP A 140 -0.94 2.67 4.85
N PRO A 141 -0.52 2.41 3.60
CA PRO A 141 -0.90 1.20 2.86
C PRO A 141 -0.59 -0.12 3.57
N TYR A 142 0.43 -0.15 4.44
CA TYR A 142 0.89 -1.36 5.11
C TYR A 142 0.55 -1.41 6.61
N PHE A 143 0.48 -0.25 7.26
CA PHE A 143 0.41 -0.20 8.73
C PHE A 143 -0.85 0.46 9.29
N ASN A 144 -1.59 1.23 8.48
CA ASN A 144 -2.82 1.91 8.90
C ASN A 144 -3.83 2.02 7.75
N ASN A 145 -4.26 0.87 7.23
CA ASN A 145 -5.22 0.74 6.11
C ASN A 145 -6.55 0.13 6.58
N CYS A 146 -7.49 -0.10 5.64
CA CYS A 146 -8.79 -0.67 5.93
C CYS A 146 -8.73 -1.98 6.72
N SER A 147 -7.83 -2.89 6.38
CA SER A 147 -7.69 -4.21 7.03
C SER A 147 -6.96 -4.13 8.37
N SER A 148 -5.83 -3.40 8.44
CA SER A 148 -5.07 -3.28 9.69
C SER A 148 -5.83 -2.54 10.77
N ILE A 149 -6.65 -1.52 10.42
CA ILE A 149 -7.52 -0.83 11.38
C ILE A 149 -8.58 -1.79 11.94
N LEU A 150 -9.21 -2.60 11.09
CA LEU A 150 -10.21 -3.57 11.54
C LEU A 150 -9.58 -4.65 12.45
N ARG A 151 -8.39 -5.16 12.09
CA ARG A 151 -7.61 -6.04 12.98
C ARG A 151 -7.41 -5.41 14.36
N ASP A 152 -6.95 -4.17 14.40
CA ASP A 152 -6.63 -3.49 15.65
C ASP A 152 -7.89 -3.16 16.45
N LEU A 153 -9.02 -2.86 15.79
CA LEU A 153 -10.29 -2.69 16.41
C LEU A 153 -10.79 -4.00 17.05
N ILE A 154 -10.72 -5.12 16.34
CA ILE A 154 -11.08 -6.44 16.90
C ILE A 154 -10.20 -6.75 18.12
N LYS A 155 -8.90 -6.48 18.07
CA LYS A 155 -7.98 -6.69 19.19
C LYS A 155 -8.24 -5.82 20.41
N LYS A 156 -8.88 -4.67 20.27
CA LYS A 156 -9.30 -3.83 21.41
C LYS A 156 -10.46 -4.45 22.18
N VAL A 157 -11.31 -5.19 21.52
CA VAL A 157 -12.54 -5.78 22.10
C VAL A 157 -12.29 -7.23 22.51
N LEU A 158 -11.47 -7.96 21.73
CA LEU A 158 -11.25 -9.40 21.90
C LEU A 158 -9.76 -9.73 21.89
N VAL A 159 -9.37 -10.65 22.76
CA VAL A 159 -8.05 -11.30 22.64
C VAL A 159 -8.20 -12.54 21.77
N PHE A 160 -7.58 -12.55 20.61
CA PHE A 160 -7.54 -13.71 19.74
C PHE A 160 -6.10 -14.16 19.45
N GLU A 161 -5.93 -15.44 19.27
CA GLU A 161 -4.66 -16.08 18.99
C GLU A 161 -4.65 -16.65 17.57
N GLY A 162 -3.55 -16.47 16.87
CA GLY A 162 -3.31 -17.05 15.57
C GLY A 162 -1.82 -17.30 15.39
N VAL A 163 -1.46 -18.16 14.46
CA VAL A 163 -0.07 -18.55 14.19
C VAL A 163 0.25 -18.25 12.73
N THR A 164 1.32 -17.47 12.49
CA THR A 164 1.87 -17.32 11.14
C THR A 164 2.54 -18.63 10.71
N LYS A 165 2.01 -19.24 9.65
CA LYS A 165 2.57 -20.47 9.09
C LYS A 165 3.70 -20.22 8.09
N ASN A 166 3.75 -19.04 7.49
CA ASN A 166 4.66 -18.64 6.43
C ASN A 166 5.62 -17.54 6.89
N LYS A 167 6.80 -17.51 6.27
CA LYS A 167 7.86 -16.50 6.54
C LYS A 167 7.99 -15.53 5.40
N ASN A 168 6.88 -14.98 4.92
CA ASN A 168 6.90 -13.98 3.84
C ASN A 168 7.24 -12.59 4.38
N THR A 169 7.84 -11.78 3.53
CA THR A 169 8.02 -10.36 3.78
C THR A 169 6.79 -9.58 3.30
N LEU A 170 6.58 -8.34 3.78
CA LEU A 170 5.48 -7.50 3.29
C LEU A 170 5.58 -7.27 1.77
N ARG A 171 6.80 -7.19 1.23
CA ARG A 171 7.01 -7.06 -0.23
C ARG A 171 6.57 -8.32 -0.99
N GLN A 172 6.81 -9.51 -0.44
CA GLN A 172 6.35 -10.76 -1.05
C GLN A 172 4.83 -10.84 -1.06
N LEU A 173 4.19 -10.54 0.08
CA LEU A 173 2.73 -10.48 0.19
C LEU A 173 2.11 -9.50 -0.82
N MET A 174 2.67 -8.28 -0.94
CA MET A 174 2.26 -7.31 -1.96
C MET A 174 2.39 -7.89 -3.39
N SER A 175 3.45 -8.64 -3.65
CA SER A 175 3.73 -9.19 -4.98
C SER A 175 2.82 -10.38 -5.33
N GLU A 176 2.09 -10.95 -4.38
CA GLU A 176 1.04 -11.95 -4.62
C GLU A 176 -0.19 -11.30 -5.28
N GLU A 177 -0.47 -10.03 -4.96
CA GLU A 177 -1.66 -9.29 -5.43
C GLU A 177 -1.45 -8.62 -6.79
N ILE A 178 -0.21 -8.27 -7.16
CA ILE A 178 0.07 -7.52 -8.38
C ILE A 178 1.01 -8.31 -9.28
N PRO A 179 0.67 -8.54 -10.57
CA PRO A 179 1.58 -9.20 -11.50
C PRO A 179 2.90 -8.44 -11.61
N TRP A 180 4.03 -9.16 -11.49
CA TRP A 180 5.38 -8.61 -11.38
C TRP A 180 5.79 -7.72 -12.57
N ASN A 181 5.23 -7.94 -13.76
CA ASN A 181 5.61 -7.25 -14.99
C ASN A 181 4.56 -6.23 -15.44
N THR A 182 4.05 -5.44 -14.51
CA THR A 182 3.18 -4.30 -14.76
C THR A 182 3.89 -2.99 -14.38
N TRP A 183 3.50 -1.88 -15.01
CA TRP A 183 4.04 -0.57 -14.66
C TRP A 183 3.73 -0.16 -13.22
N GLY A 184 2.57 -0.56 -12.70
CA GLY A 184 2.20 -0.36 -11.30
C GLY A 184 3.15 -1.08 -10.35
N SER A 185 3.36 -2.39 -10.57
CA SER A 185 4.31 -3.19 -9.78
C SER A 185 5.73 -2.61 -9.85
N PHE A 186 6.20 -2.24 -11.05
CA PHE A 186 7.52 -1.63 -11.22
C PHE A 186 7.64 -0.31 -10.43
N GLY A 187 6.64 0.59 -10.55
CA GLY A 187 6.64 1.88 -9.84
C GLY A 187 6.67 1.71 -8.32
N ILE A 188 5.85 0.79 -7.78
CA ILE A 188 5.83 0.47 -6.35
C ILE A 188 7.22 -0.04 -5.90
N HIS A 189 7.82 -0.99 -6.62
CA HIS A 189 9.15 -1.50 -6.29
C HIS A 189 10.25 -0.44 -6.33
N ILE A 190 10.13 0.58 -7.20
CA ILE A 190 11.06 1.71 -7.24
C ILE A 190 10.88 2.64 -6.04
N ALA A 191 9.64 2.92 -5.63
CA ALA A 191 9.34 3.85 -4.56
C ALA A 191 9.66 3.29 -3.15
N LEU A 192 9.57 1.97 -2.96
CA LEU A 192 9.63 1.33 -1.64
C LEU A 192 11.04 0.86 -1.25
N GLY A 193 11.47 1.25 -0.05
CA GLY A 193 12.73 0.83 0.57
C GLY A 193 12.67 -0.56 1.22
N ASN A 194 13.76 -0.93 1.89
CA ASN A 194 13.99 -2.27 2.43
C ASN A 194 13.21 -2.60 3.72
N LYS A 195 12.44 -1.65 4.27
CA LYS A 195 11.59 -1.92 5.44
C LYS A 195 10.62 -3.08 5.18
N LEU A 196 10.17 -3.22 3.93
CA LEU A 196 9.24 -4.26 3.50
C LEU A 196 9.88 -5.63 3.24
N ASP A 197 11.19 -5.72 3.26
CA ASP A 197 11.94 -6.95 2.98
C ASP A 197 12.29 -7.74 4.26
N LYS A 198 11.82 -7.27 5.42
CA LYS A 198 11.89 -7.99 6.68
C LYS A 198 10.75 -9.00 6.77
N GLU A 199 11.00 -10.12 7.46
CA GLU A 199 9.97 -11.12 7.78
C GLU A 199 8.80 -10.44 8.49
N ALA A 200 7.58 -10.62 7.96
CA ALA A 200 6.38 -10.03 8.52
C ALA A 200 5.90 -10.81 9.74
N THR A 201 5.44 -10.09 10.77
CA THR A 201 4.76 -10.69 11.91
C THR A 201 3.38 -11.20 11.53
N TYR A 202 2.78 -12.09 12.35
CA TYR A 202 1.41 -12.54 12.16
C TYR A 202 0.42 -11.37 11.95
N GLU A 203 0.55 -10.33 12.75
CA GLU A 203 -0.31 -9.14 12.65
C GLU A 203 -0.08 -8.35 11.36
N GLN A 204 1.16 -8.29 10.89
CA GLN A 204 1.48 -7.59 9.65
C GLN A 204 0.93 -8.29 8.41
N TYR A 205 0.73 -9.62 8.43
CA TYR A 205 0.05 -10.31 7.33
C TYR A 205 -1.36 -9.77 7.09
N MET A 206 -2.07 -9.41 8.15
CA MET A 206 -3.45 -8.90 8.09
C MET A 206 -3.57 -7.47 7.52
N TYR A 207 -2.52 -6.91 6.90
CA TYR A 207 -2.68 -5.66 6.15
C TYR A 207 -3.40 -5.88 4.81
N LEU A 208 -3.38 -7.12 4.28
CA LEU A 208 -4.15 -7.52 3.11
C LEU A 208 -5.53 -8.06 3.52
N PRO A 209 -6.59 -7.69 2.79
CA PRO A 209 -7.95 -8.14 3.07
C PRO A 209 -8.09 -9.67 3.12
N ASP A 210 -7.51 -10.39 2.18
CA ASP A 210 -7.57 -11.85 2.12
C ASP A 210 -6.82 -12.52 3.27
N HIS A 211 -5.68 -11.95 3.66
CA HIS A 211 -4.94 -12.43 4.82
C HIS A 211 -5.66 -12.11 6.13
N LEU A 212 -6.36 -10.96 6.23
CA LEU A 212 -7.25 -10.67 7.35
C LEU A 212 -8.38 -11.70 7.40
N TYR A 213 -9.08 -11.95 6.29
CA TYR A 213 -10.14 -12.94 6.19
C TYR A 213 -9.69 -14.32 6.68
N ASN A 214 -8.58 -14.83 6.15
CA ASN A 214 -8.05 -16.15 6.51
C ASN A 214 -7.61 -16.20 7.97
N SER A 215 -6.98 -15.14 8.47
CA SER A 215 -6.55 -15.04 9.88
C SER A 215 -7.74 -15.04 10.84
N LEU A 216 -8.83 -14.34 10.53
CA LEU A 216 -10.05 -14.34 11.34
C LEU A 216 -10.76 -15.69 11.32
N HIS A 217 -10.77 -16.39 10.16
CA HIS A 217 -11.33 -17.71 10.02
C HIS A 217 -10.65 -18.74 10.94
N GLU A 218 -9.30 -18.70 11.04
CA GLU A 218 -8.50 -19.62 11.87
C GLU A 218 -8.45 -19.19 13.34
N ALA A 219 -8.78 -17.92 13.66
CA ALA A 219 -8.60 -17.35 14.98
C ALA A 219 -9.55 -17.94 16.02
N GLN A 220 -9.05 -18.08 17.25
CA GLN A 220 -9.81 -18.53 18.39
C GLN A 220 -9.84 -17.46 19.50
N ILE A 221 -10.96 -17.36 20.20
CA ILE A 221 -11.18 -16.51 21.36
C ILE A 221 -11.45 -17.36 22.59
N SER A 222 -11.16 -16.84 23.78
CA SER A 222 -11.52 -17.45 25.05
C SER A 222 -12.88 -16.91 25.52
N LYS A 223 -13.89 -17.79 25.61
CA LYS A 223 -15.20 -17.50 26.21
C LYS A 223 -15.43 -18.36 27.42
N ASN A 224 -15.58 -17.75 28.60
CA ASN A 224 -15.82 -18.44 29.85
C ASN A 224 -14.79 -19.58 30.13
N GLY A 225 -13.52 -19.35 29.78
CA GLY A 225 -12.44 -20.31 29.95
C GLY A 225 -12.41 -21.44 28.92
N THR A 226 -13.28 -21.42 27.90
CA THR A 226 -13.29 -22.37 26.79
C THR A 226 -12.88 -21.66 25.47
N LYS A 227 -12.10 -22.38 24.63
CA LYS A 227 -11.76 -21.88 23.30
C LYS A 227 -12.96 -22.00 22.37
N ALA A 228 -13.26 -20.93 21.65
CA ALA A 228 -14.33 -20.87 20.66
C ALA A 228 -13.79 -20.15 19.39
N PRO A 229 -14.32 -20.45 18.17
CA PRO A 229 -13.93 -19.74 16.97
C PRO A 229 -14.31 -18.25 17.07
N LEU A 230 -13.45 -17.37 16.56
CA LEU A 230 -13.72 -15.93 16.46
C LEU A 230 -14.85 -15.64 15.47
N VAL A 231 -14.88 -16.37 14.36
CA VAL A 231 -15.95 -16.28 13.34
C VAL A 231 -17.03 -17.31 13.65
N LYS A 232 -18.26 -16.83 13.83
CA LYS A 232 -19.43 -17.66 14.11
C LYS A 232 -20.01 -18.28 12.84
N ASN A 233 -20.03 -17.53 11.76
CA ASN A 233 -20.59 -17.93 10.47
C ASN A 233 -19.97 -17.14 9.33
N GLU A 234 -19.96 -17.72 8.13
CA GLU A 234 -19.48 -17.10 6.90
C GLU A 234 -20.55 -17.13 5.83
N ARG A 235 -20.64 -16.05 5.04
CA ARG A 235 -21.61 -15.92 3.94
C ARG A 235 -20.89 -15.39 2.70
N THR A 236 -21.21 -15.90 1.53
CA THR A 236 -20.87 -15.27 0.25
C THR A 236 -22.05 -14.40 -0.18
N ILE A 237 -21.87 -13.08 -0.18
CA ILE A 237 -22.90 -12.10 -0.51
C ILE A 237 -22.99 -11.91 -2.05
N LEU A 238 -21.84 -11.70 -2.68
CA LEU A 238 -21.68 -11.68 -4.15
C LEU A 238 -20.65 -12.73 -4.55
N ASN A 239 -21.03 -13.54 -5.55
CA ASN A 239 -20.18 -14.61 -6.05
C ASN A 239 -19.82 -14.33 -7.51
N PHE A 240 -18.71 -13.62 -7.72
CA PHE A 240 -18.11 -13.38 -9.02
C PHE A 240 -16.73 -14.01 -9.07
N ASP A 241 -16.30 -14.45 -10.24
CA ASP A 241 -14.95 -14.96 -10.48
C ASP A 241 -13.94 -13.81 -10.48
N GLU A 242 -12.77 -14.06 -9.93
CA GLU A 242 -11.68 -13.07 -9.96
C GLU A 242 -11.20 -12.84 -11.39
N LYS A 243 -11.22 -11.58 -11.79
CA LYS A 243 -10.66 -11.14 -13.07
C LYS A 243 -9.15 -10.98 -12.90
N LYS A 244 -8.37 -11.92 -13.44
CA LYS A 244 -6.89 -11.80 -13.42
C LYS A 244 -6.44 -10.59 -14.21
N GLN A 245 -5.55 -9.79 -13.61
CA GLN A 245 -4.90 -8.67 -14.30
C GLN A 245 -4.12 -9.18 -15.52
N LYS A 246 -4.35 -8.56 -16.68
CA LYS A 246 -3.64 -8.88 -17.92
C LYS A 246 -2.35 -8.10 -18.01
N ILE A 247 -1.23 -8.79 -18.23
CA ILE A 247 0.04 -8.14 -18.52
C ILE A 247 -0.03 -7.52 -19.91
N SER A 248 0.16 -6.20 -20.01
CA SER A 248 0.19 -5.48 -21.29
C SER A 248 1.36 -5.97 -22.16
N PHE A 249 1.19 -5.95 -23.48
CA PHE A 249 2.30 -6.16 -24.41
C PHE A 249 3.43 -5.14 -24.15
N PHE A 250 3.09 -3.88 -23.89
CA PHE A 250 4.06 -2.82 -23.56
C PHE A 250 4.39 -2.83 -22.05
N ASN A 251 4.83 -4.00 -21.54
CA ASN A 251 5.23 -4.15 -20.15
C ASN A 251 6.65 -3.63 -19.89
N PRO A 252 7.00 -3.34 -18.62
CA PRO A 252 8.33 -2.79 -18.27
C PRO A 252 9.50 -3.64 -18.75
N PHE A 253 9.45 -4.96 -18.56
CA PHE A 253 10.54 -5.85 -18.92
C PHE A 253 10.85 -5.83 -20.43
N LEU A 254 9.81 -5.87 -21.27
CA LEU A 254 9.99 -5.77 -22.72
C LEU A 254 10.58 -4.41 -23.12
N ILE A 255 10.01 -3.32 -22.62
CA ILE A 255 10.47 -1.95 -22.95
C ILE A 255 11.92 -1.76 -22.54
N PHE A 256 12.30 -2.18 -21.33
CA PHE A 256 13.70 -2.05 -20.86
C PHE A 256 14.66 -2.99 -21.60
N THR A 257 14.18 -4.15 -22.06
CA THR A 257 14.97 -5.03 -22.93
C THR A 257 15.22 -4.38 -24.28
N LEU A 258 14.25 -3.70 -24.87
CA LEU A 258 14.45 -2.93 -26.09
C LEU A 258 15.47 -1.80 -25.88
N PHE A 259 15.40 -1.07 -24.75
CA PHE A 259 16.39 -0.07 -24.41
C PHE A 259 17.80 -0.67 -24.20
N LEU A 260 17.90 -1.86 -23.64
CA LEU A 260 19.18 -2.58 -23.53
C LEU A 260 19.77 -2.87 -24.91
N LEU A 261 18.97 -3.37 -25.86
CA LEU A 261 19.42 -3.66 -27.23
C LEU A 261 19.87 -2.39 -27.95
N ILE A 262 19.11 -1.31 -27.85
CA ILE A 262 19.47 0.01 -28.41
C ILE A 262 20.78 0.52 -27.80
N THR A 263 20.93 0.42 -26.47
CA THR A 263 22.15 0.82 -25.77
C THR A 263 23.36 0.00 -26.23
N GLY A 264 23.18 -1.31 -26.36
CA GLY A 264 24.20 -2.22 -26.87
C GLY A 264 24.65 -1.84 -28.28
N PHE A 265 23.69 -1.60 -29.17
CA PHE A 265 23.98 -1.17 -30.55
C PHE A 265 24.73 0.18 -30.62
N ILE A 266 24.24 1.20 -29.89
CA ILE A 266 24.89 2.51 -29.83
C ILE A 266 26.32 2.37 -29.26
N THR A 267 26.48 1.60 -28.19
CA THR A 267 27.77 1.40 -27.53
C THR A 267 28.75 0.66 -28.44
N TYR A 268 28.31 -0.39 -29.16
CA TYR A 268 29.09 -1.09 -30.16
C TYR A 268 29.56 -0.15 -31.28
N LYS A 269 28.65 0.66 -31.85
CA LYS A 269 28.98 1.66 -32.88
C LYS A 269 29.97 2.69 -32.36
N ASN A 270 29.80 3.19 -31.14
CA ASN A 270 30.72 4.12 -30.50
C ASN A 270 32.10 3.49 -30.29
N TYR A 271 32.17 2.23 -29.85
CA TYR A 271 33.41 1.48 -29.66
C TYR A 271 34.15 1.30 -30.97
N LYS A 272 33.46 0.86 -32.05
CA LYS A 272 34.08 0.67 -33.37
C LYS A 272 34.68 1.95 -33.96
N ASN A 273 34.01 3.10 -33.74
CA ASN A 273 34.40 4.39 -34.30
C ASN A 273 35.25 5.24 -33.33
N ASN A 274 35.55 4.72 -32.15
CA ASN A 274 36.22 5.44 -31.07
C ASN A 274 35.56 6.81 -30.76
N THR A 275 34.24 6.84 -30.70
CA THR A 275 33.42 8.06 -30.53
C THR A 275 32.47 7.94 -29.32
N ARG A 276 31.83 9.03 -28.96
CA ARG A 276 30.83 9.09 -27.86
C ARG A 276 29.56 9.77 -28.35
N SER A 277 28.42 9.18 -28.01
CA SER A 277 27.08 9.74 -28.31
C SER A 277 26.60 10.64 -27.17
N LYS A 278 26.92 11.95 -27.22
CA LYS A 278 26.69 12.94 -26.16
C LYS A 278 25.23 12.99 -25.69
N TRP A 279 24.28 13.09 -26.61
CA TRP A 279 22.85 13.19 -26.30
C TRP A 279 22.31 11.90 -25.70
N PHE A 280 22.78 10.75 -26.14
CA PHE A 280 22.42 9.48 -25.56
C PHE A 280 22.89 9.38 -24.10
N ASP A 281 24.16 9.75 -23.84
CA ASP A 281 24.68 9.77 -22.46
C ASP A 281 23.95 10.79 -21.58
N PHE A 282 23.65 11.97 -22.13
CA PHE A 282 22.87 12.97 -21.43
C PHE A 282 21.53 12.41 -21.00
N ILE A 283 20.74 11.83 -21.90
CA ILE A 283 19.41 11.28 -21.62
C ILE A 283 19.51 10.17 -20.57
N LEU A 284 20.48 9.25 -20.71
CA LEU A 284 20.67 8.14 -19.78
C LEU A 284 20.96 8.63 -18.35
N PHE A 285 21.90 9.57 -18.21
CA PHE A 285 22.25 10.14 -16.91
C PHE A 285 21.13 11.02 -16.38
N PHE A 286 20.44 11.78 -17.22
CA PHE A 286 19.32 12.63 -16.82
C PHE A 286 18.16 11.82 -16.24
N ILE A 287 17.72 10.77 -16.95
CA ILE A 287 16.61 9.92 -16.50
C ILE A 287 16.98 9.18 -15.20
N THR A 288 18.16 8.56 -15.14
CA THR A 288 18.59 7.85 -13.92
C THR A 288 18.78 8.81 -12.75
N GLY A 289 19.27 10.03 -13.02
CA GLY A 289 19.41 11.07 -12.00
C GLY A 289 18.06 11.61 -11.51
N LEU A 290 17.09 11.78 -12.42
CA LEU A 290 15.74 12.21 -12.05
C LEU A 290 15.05 11.20 -11.16
N ILE A 291 15.10 9.90 -11.50
CA ILE A 291 14.57 8.82 -10.68
C ILE A 291 15.27 8.80 -9.32
N GLY A 292 16.60 8.92 -9.31
CA GLY A 292 17.37 8.98 -8.06
C GLY A 292 17.01 10.17 -7.17
N THR A 293 16.78 11.33 -7.79
CA THR A 293 16.32 12.53 -7.07
C THR A 293 14.94 12.31 -6.46
N LEU A 294 14.02 11.65 -7.17
CA LEU A 294 12.73 11.27 -6.63
C LEU A 294 12.87 10.30 -5.44
N ILE A 295 13.73 9.29 -5.54
CA ILE A 295 13.99 8.35 -4.44
C ILE A 295 14.53 9.09 -3.20
N VAL A 296 15.51 9.98 -3.38
CA VAL A 296 16.06 10.81 -2.28
C VAL A 296 14.98 11.71 -1.69
N PHE A 297 14.14 12.31 -2.54
CA PHE A 297 13.02 13.14 -2.08
C PHE A 297 12.05 12.31 -1.23
N LEU A 298 11.60 11.15 -1.70
CA LEU A 298 10.69 10.28 -0.96
C LEU A 298 11.31 9.81 0.36
N TRP A 299 12.61 9.58 0.40
CA TRP A 299 13.31 9.10 1.60
C TRP A 299 13.47 10.17 2.67
N PHE A 300 13.87 11.39 2.30
CA PHE A 300 14.31 12.41 3.26
C PHE A 300 13.33 13.57 3.44
N PHE A 301 12.39 13.77 2.51
CA PHE A 301 11.52 14.94 2.48
C PHE A 301 10.02 14.61 2.52
N THR A 302 9.67 13.35 2.81
CA THR A 302 8.28 12.92 2.91
C THR A 302 8.05 12.05 4.16
N ASN A 303 6.77 11.88 4.54
CA ASN A 303 6.34 11.07 5.66
C ASN A 303 5.97 9.62 5.27
N HIS A 304 6.33 9.18 4.06
CA HIS A 304 6.12 7.79 3.64
C HIS A 304 6.92 6.81 4.50
N SER A 305 6.25 6.02 5.32
CA SER A 305 6.87 5.11 6.29
C SER A 305 7.73 4.00 5.67
N THR A 306 7.50 3.71 4.38
CA THR A 306 8.10 2.60 3.63
C THR A 306 9.09 3.04 2.54
N ALA A 307 9.25 4.34 2.29
CA ALA A 307 10.21 4.87 1.33
C ALA A 307 11.69 4.88 1.81
N PRO A 308 11.99 5.06 3.12
CA PRO A 308 13.37 5.10 3.61
C PRO A 308 14.17 3.82 3.34
N ASN A 309 15.51 3.97 3.31
CA ASN A 309 16.47 2.89 3.07
C ASN A 309 16.24 2.18 1.72
N ASN A 310 16.02 2.97 0.66
CA ASN A 310 15.71 2.49 -0.67
C ASN A 310 16.99 2.34 -1.50
N PHE A 311 17.51 1.12 -1.62
CA PHE A 311 18.73 0.82 -2.38
C PHE A 311 18.59 0.93 -3.91
N ASN A 312 17.40 1.27 -4.43
CA ASN A 312 17.28 1.67 -5.84
C ASN A 312 18.16 2.89 -6.18
N PHE A 313 18.54 3.72 -5.19
CA PHE A 313 19.46 4.85 -5.40
C PHE A 313 20.84 4.41 -5.94
N LEU A 314 21.24 3.14 -5.80
CA LEU A 314 22.52 2.64 -6.29
C LEU A 314 22.59 2.58 -7.82
N TRP A 315 21.48 2.32 -8.50
CA TRP A 315 21.43 2.36 -9.96
C TRP A 315 20.86 3.69 -10.49
N ALA A 316 19.93 4.29 -9.75
CA ALA A 316 19.32 5.58 -10.02
C ALA A 316 19.97 6.64 -9.10
N PHE A 317 21.24 6.95 -9.36
CA PHE A 317 22.02 7.81 -8.49
C PHE A 317 21.70 9.29 -8.74
N ALA A 318 21.14 9.99 -7.73
CA ALA A 318 20.65 11.37 -7.86
C ALA A 318 21.68 12.36 -8.48
N PRO A 319 23.00 12.33 -8.14
CA PRO A 319 23.98 13.19 -8.77
C PRO A 319 24.09 13.03 -10.30
N ASN A 320 23.61 11.92 -10.89
CA ASN A 320 23.56 11.76 -12.34
C ASN A 320 22.79 12.90 -13.02
N LEU A 321 21.79 13.50 -12.33
CA LEU A 321 21.03 14.63 -12.85
C LEU A 321 21.94 15.82 -13.18
N VAL A 322 22.88 16.15 -12.31
CA VAL A 322 23.86 17.23 -12.54
C VAL A 322 24.92 16.77 -13.54
N VAL A 323 25.42 15.55 -13.42
CA VAL A 323 26.44 14.97 -14.29
C VAL A 323 25.97 14.87 -15.73
N SER A 324 24.66 14.69 -15.98
CA SER A 324 24.08 14.63 -17.33
C SER A 324 24.48 15.83 -18.18
N PHE A 325 24.51 17.05 -17.63
CA PHE A 325 24.88 18.27 -18.34
C PHE A 325 26.38 18.28 -18.74
N TYR A 326 27.24 17.62 -17.97
CA TYR A 326 28.64 17.45 -18.37
C TYR A 326 28.76 16.47 -19.54
N MET A 327 27.81 15.54 -19.73
CA MET A 327 27.80 14.62 -20.87
C MET A 327 27.53 15.31 -22.21
N LEU A 328 26.99 16.53 -22.23
CA LEU A 328 26.83 17.32 -23.46
C LEU A 328 28.13 17.92 -24.00
N LYS A 329 29.17 18.02 -23.16
CA LYS A 329 30.47 18.58 -23.58
C LYS A 329 31.17 17.66 -24.59
N ASN A 330 31.88 18.23 -25.54
CA ASN A 330 32.70 17.46 -26.51
C ASN A 330 33.79 16.64 -25.81
N LYS A 331 34.49 17.28 -24.89
CA LYS A 331 35.45 16.64 -23.99
C LYS A 331 34.90 16.69 -22.57
N VAL A 332 34.69 15.53 -21.98
CA VAL A 332 34.21 15.43 -20.58
C VAL A 332 35.42 15.61 -19.64
N PRO A 333 35.20 16.17 -18.43
CA PRO A 333 36.25 16.31 -17.43
C PRO A 333 36.82 14.95 -16.99
N HIS A 334 38.10 14.88 -16.62
CA HIS A 334 38.73 13.62 -16.19
C HIS A 334 38.06 12.93 -15.00
N TRP A 335 37.47 13.70 -14.08
CA TRP A 335 36.77 13.12 -12.93
C TRP A 335 35.57 12.24 -13.31
N ILE A 336 35.00 12.41 -14.52
CA ILE A 336 33.90 11.56 -15.02
C ILE A 336 34.37 10.10 -15.12
N ASN A 337 35.62 9.83 -15.35
CA ASN A 337 36.15 8.48 -15.36
C ASN A 337 36.02 7.81 -13.98
N THR A 338 36.48 8.49 -12.93
CA THR A 338 36.32 8.01 -11.54
C THR A 338 34.87 7.90 -11.17
N TYR A 339 34.03 8.85 -11.60
CA TYR A 339 32.59 8.83 -11.34
C TYR A 339 31.91 7.60 -11.97
N THR A 340 32.16 7.32 -13.24
CA THR A 340 31.60 6.13 -13.92
C THR A 340 32.10 4.83 -13.29
N PHE A 341 33.34 4.78 -12.80
CA PHE A 341 33.86 3.64 -12.04
C PHE A 341 33.06 3.46 -10.71
N ILE A 342 32.80 4.54 -9.98
CA ILE A 342 31.98 4.49 -8.77
C ILE A 342 30.57 3.95 -9.09
N LEU A 343 29.95 4.38 -10.18
CA LEU A 343 28.64 3.86 -10.59
C LEU A 343 28.68 2.35 -10.89
N LEU A 344 29.76 1.84 -11.50
CA LEU A 344 29.95 0.39 -11.70
C LEU A 344 30.04 -0.36 -10.34
N VAL A 345 30.79 0.21 -9.39
CA VAL A 345 30.86 -0.34 -8.02
C VAL A 345 29.47 -0.34 -7.36
N PHE A 346 28.69 0.72 -7.54
CA PHE A 346 27.32 0.76 -7.01
C PHE A 346 26.41 -0.33 -7.61
N LEU A 347 26.53 -0.61 -8.90
CA LEU A 347 25.80 -1.72 -9.53
C LEU A 347 26.22 -3.08 -8.93
N LEU A 348 27.49 -3.29 -8.63
CA LEU A 348 27.96 -4.51 -7.94
C LEU A 348 27.41 -4.62 -6.52
N ILE A 349 27.43 -3.51 -5.76
CA ILE A 349 26.84 -3.46 -4.41
C ILE A 349 25.34 -3.79 -4.48
N LEU A 350 24.61 -3.25 -5.45
CA LEU A 350 23.19 -3.53 -5.64
C LEU A 350 22.93 -5.03 -5.86
N ILE A 351 23.74 -5.68 -6.68
CA ILE A 351 23.63 -7.13 -6.91
C ILE A 351 23.83 -7.90 -5.59
N ILE A 352 24.82 -7.49 -4.77
CA ILE A 352 25.08 -8.09 -3.45
C ILE A 352 23.86 -7.88 -2.52
N VAL A 353 23.33 -6.66 -2.46
CA VAL A 353 22.12 -6.32 -1.69
C VAL A 353 20.94 -7.21 -2.10
N TRP A 354 20.77 -7.46 -3.40
CA TRP A 354 19.71 -8.31 -3.93
C TRP A 354 19.90 -9.79 -3.57
N ILE A 355 21.12 -10.32 -3.78
CA ILE A 355 21.44 -11.73 -3.43
C ILE A 355 21.26 -12.00 -1.93
N LEU A 356 21.67 -11.06 -1.09
CA LEU A 356 21.51 -11.15 0.36
C LEU A 356 20.08 -10.87 0.84
N LYS A 357 19.16 -10.54 -0.08
CA LYS A 357 17.75 -10.19 0.22
C LYS A 357 17.59 -9.02 1.21
N ILE A 358 18.60 -8.13 1.28
CA ILE A 358 18.51 -6.90 2.07
C ILE A 358 17.42 -5.99 1.50
N GLN A 359 17.33 -5.93 0.16
CA GLN A 359 16.18 -5.40 -0.58
C GLN A 359 15.94 -6.26 -1.83
N VAL A 360 14.69 -6.62 -2.07
CA VAL A 360 14.26 -7.30 -3.29
C VAL A 360 13.82 -6.23 -4.32
N PHE A 361 14.35 -6.34 -5.53
CA PHE A 361 14.04 -5.41 -6.62
C PHE A 361 13.09 -6.06 -7.64
N SER A 362 12.40 -5.23 -8.41
CA SER A 362 11.62 -5.73 -9.55
C SER A 362 12.52 -6.45 -10.55
N ILE A 363 12.10 -7.63 -11.02
CA ILE A 363 12.82 -8.36 -12.07
C ILE A 363 12.94 -7.50 -13.35
N ALA A 364 11.98 -6.60 -13.59
CA ALA A 364 11.99 -5.69 -14.72
C ALA A 364 13.17 -4.69 -14.70
N VAL A 365 13.88 -4.53 -13.57
CA VAL A 365 15.06 -3.67 -13.51
C VAL A 365 16.33 -4.32 -14.12
N LEU A 366 16.36 -5.66 -14.29
CA LEU A 366 17.53 -6.37 -14.79
C LEU A 366 18.06 -5.83 -16.14
N PRO A 367 17.24 -5.62 -17.19
CA PRO A 367 17.71 -5.03 -18.43
C PRO A 367 18.31 -3.63 -18.21
N ILE A 368 17.77 -2.84 -17.28
CA ILE A 368 18.32 -1.50 -16.93
C ILE A 368 19.71 -1.66 -16.32
N LEU A 369 19.91 -2.55 -15.38
CA LEU A 369 21.21 -2.76 -14.74
C LEU A 369 22.28 -3.18 -15.76
N ILE A 370 21.93 -4.08 -16.68
CA ILE A 370 22.82 -4.54 -17.72
C ILE A 370 23.18 -3.40 -18.69
N LEU A 371 22.18 -2.63 -19.15
CA LEU A 371 22.43 -1.50 -20.05
C LEU A 371 23.34 -0.43 -19.41
N LEU A 372 23.11 -0.14 -18.11
CA LEU A 372 23.94 0.79 -17.35
C LEU A 372 25.37 0.27 -17.19
N ALA A 373 25.54 -1.01 -16.84
CA ALA A 373 26.86 -1.62 -16.73
C ALA A 373 27.64 -1.55 -18.05
N VAL A 374 27.00 -1.92 -19.17
CA VAL A 374 27.60 -1.85 -20.51
C VAL A 374 28.02 -0.41 -20.84
N ARG A 375 27.14 0.57 -20.61
CA ARG A 375 27.40 1.95 -20.95
C ARG A 375 28.45 2.61 -20.05
N TYR A 376 28.34 2.40 -18.72
CA TYR A 376 29.32 2.94 -17.76
C TYR A 376 30.72 2.35 -17.97
N PHE A 377 30.84 1.05 -18.29
CA PHE A 377 32.12 0.42 -18.61
C PHE A 377 32.71 1.02 -19.87
N TYR A 378 31.94 1.25 -20.92
CA TYR A 378 32.37 1.92 -22.12
C TYR A 378 32.88 3.35 -21.83
N LEU A 379 32.13 4.15 -21.10
CA LEU A 379 32.49 5.51 -20.73
C LEU A 379 33.77 5.56 -19.88
N TYR A 380 33.89 4.62 -18.93
CA TYR A 380 35.12 4.46 -18.14
C TYR A 380 36.35 4.19 -19.03
N LYS A 381 36.23 3.33 -20.04
CA LYS A 381 37.32 2.94 -20.91
C LYS A 381 37.73 4.06 -21.89
N ILE A 382 36.76 4.71 -22.53
CA ILE A 382 37.06 5.73 -23.57
C ILE A 382 37.63 7.02 -22.99
N ASN A 383 37.26 7.38 -21.77
CA ASN A 383 37.75 8.61 -21.13
C ASN A 383 39.12 8.41 -20.43
N ARG A 384 39.64 7.19 -20.36
CA ARG A 384 40.96 6.88 -19.78
C ARG A 384 42.11 7.05 -20.80
N ASN A 385 41.79 6.91 -22.06
CA ASN A 385 42.72 7.14 -23.18
C ASN A 385 42.63 8.60 -23.65
#